data_0d2a66109ee47e1852d2a3987043a19e
#
_entry.id   0d2a66109ee47e1852d2a3987043a19e
#
_cell.length_a   1.000
_cell.length_b   1.000
_cell.length_c   1.000
_cell.angle_alpha   90.00
_cell.angle_beta   90.00
_cell.angle_gamma   90.00
#
_symmetry.space_group_name_H-M   'P 1'
#
loop_
_entity.id
_entity.type
_entity.pdbx_description
1 polymer ?
#
loop_
_entity_poly.entity_id
_entity_poly.type
_entity_poly.pdbx_seq_one_letter_code
_entity_poly.pdbx_strand_id
1 'polypeptide(L)'
;MIAYLDNAATTRVWPEAAQAAVEAMTERYFNPSSRYPAASGAAKALESDRAAVVKALGCSPRELTFTSCGTESDNWAVRAAAEYGKRKGKHIITTAIEHHAVLNPVAELEREGYE
;
A
#
# COMPACT_ATOMS: atom_id res chain seq x y z
N MET A 1 5.38 -8.52 32.99
CA MET A 1 5.87 -8.59 31.61
C MET A 1 4.66 -8.89 30.74
N ILE A 2 4.38 -8.10 29.69
CA ILE A 2 3.26 -8.34 28.75
C ILE A 2 3.84 -9.06 27.54
N ALA A 3 3.33 -10.26 27.21
CA ALA A 3 3.60 -10.94 25.95
C ALA A 3 2.52 -10.55 24.96
N TYR A 4 2.86 -9.76 23.93
CA TYR A 4 1.94 -9.38 22.88
C TYR A 4 1.97 -10.40 21.74
N LEU A 5 0.86 -11.10 21.52
CA LEU A 5 0.76 -12.21 20.56
C LEU A 5 -0.17 -11.91 19.38
N ASP A 6 -0.71 -10.70 19.30
CA ASP A 6 -1.67 -10.30 18.26
C ASP A 6 -1.05 -9.40 17.18
N ASN A 7 0.14 -9.78 16.70
CA ASN A 7 0.82 -9.04 15.64
C ASN A 7 0.12 -9.10 14.27
N ALA A 8 -0.87 -9.98 14.10
CA ALA A 8 -1.72 -10.00 12.92
C ALA A 8 -2.68 -8.80 12.86
N ALA A 9 -3.15 -8.31 14.02
CA ALA A 9 -4.01 -7.13 14.10
C ALA A 9 -3.20 -5.83 14.01
N THR A 10 -2.10 -5.74 14.74
CA THR A 10 -1.20 -4.57 14.72
C THR A 10 0.19 -4.95 15.24
N THR A 11 1.20 -4.21 14.82
CA THR A 11 2.60 -4.46 15.22
C THR A 11 3.21 -3.16 15.76
N ARG A 12 4.01 -3.30 16.82
CA ARG A 12 4.76 -2.17 17.35
C ARG A 12 5.72 -1.63 16.30
N VAL A 13 5.66 -0.34 16.06
CA VAL A 13 6.59 0.32 15.12
C VAL A 13 8.02 0.22 15.65
N TRP A 14 8.95 -0.11 14.78
CA TRP A 14 10.38 -0.10 15.11
C TRP A 14 10.83 1.31 15.48
N PRO A 15 11.69 1.48 16.50
CA PRO A 15 12.14 2.81 16.93
C PRO A 15 12.75 3.65 15.80
N GLU A 16 13.54 3.03 14.93
CA GLU A 16 14.16 3.68 13.78
C GLU A 16 13.13 4.16 12.75
N ALA A 17 12.09 3.38 12.52
CA ALA A 17 10.99 3.76 11.63
C ALA A 17 10.16 4.91 12.22
N ALA A 18 9.90 4.89 13.53
CA ALA A 18 9.22 5.98 14.22
C ALA A 18 10.04 7.27 14.15
N GLN A 19 11.35 7.20 14.38
CA GLN A 19 12.26 8.34 14.29
C GLN A 19 12.29 8.93 12.87
N ALA A 20 12.39 8.08 11.83
CA ALA A 20 12.36 8.52 10.44
C ALA A 20 11.04 9.20 10.06
N ALA A 21 9.90 8.72 10.60
CA ALA A 21 8.60 9.36 10.40
C ALA A 21 8.54 10.74 11.07
N VAL A 22 9.03 10.87 12.30
CA VAL A 22 9.11 12.16 13.01
C VAL A 22 9.96 13.15 12.21
N GLU A 23 11.16 12.74 11.77
CA GLU A 23 12.05 13.58 10.96
C GLU A 23 11.40 14.01 9.63
N ALA A 24 10.69 13.12 8.96
CA ALA A 24 9.96 13.45 7.74
C ALA A 24 8.86 14.50 7.98
N MET A 25 8.15 14.42 9.11
CA MET A 25 7.06 15.34 9.46
C MET A 25 7.56 16.71 9.97
N THR A 26 8.73 16.77 10.59
CA THR A 26 9.21 17.97 11.27
C THR A 26 10.31 18.72 10.51
N GLU A 27 11.15 18.02 9.78
CA GLU A 27 12.33 18.60 9.12
C GLU A 27 12.26 18.51 7.59
N ARG A 28 11.67 17.44 7.05
CA ARG A 28 11.58 17.18 5.60
C ARG A 28 10.16 17.28 5.05
N TYR A 29 9.29 18.04 5.70
CA TYR A 29 7.85 18.16 5.41
C TYR A 29 7.50 18.89 4.10
N PHE A 30 8.48 19.28 3.31
CA PHE A 30 8.27 20.02 2.07
C PHE A 30 7.55 19.18 1.01
N ASN A 31 6.64 19.82 0.28
CA ASN A 31 5.93 19.16 -0.81
C ASN A 31 6.91 18.79 -1.95
N PRO A 32 7.12 17.50 -2.25
CA PRO A 32 8.07 17.06 -3.26
C PRO A 32 7.73 17.52 -4.68
N SER A 33 6.48 17.92 -4.94
CA SER A 33 6.04 18.45 -6.25
C SER A 33 6.35 19.93 -6.46
N SER A 34 6.82 20.63 -5.44
CA SER A 34 7.17 22.05 -5.54
C SER A 34 8.56 22.24 -6.16
N ARG A 35 8.82 23.47 -6.68
CA ARG A 35 10.03 23.76 -7.48
C ARG A 35 11.15 24.50 -6.71
N TYR A 36 11.03 24.71 -5.41
CA TYR A 36 12.07 25.35 -4.61
C TYR A 36 13.08 24.31 -4.04
N PRO A 37 14.30 24.74 -3.65
CA PRO A 37 15.39 23.82 -3.28
C PRO A 37 15.04 22.79 -2.19
N ALA A 38 14.34 23.21 -1.13
CA ALA A 38 13.96 22.31 -0.04
C ALA A 38 12.98 21.20 -0.51
N ALA A 39 12.06 21.53 -1.42
CA ALA A 39 11.16 20.55 -2.03
C ALA A 39 11.91 19.55 -2.93
N SER A 40 12.96 20.00 -3.64
CA SER A 40 13.83 19.11 -4.41
C SER A 40 14.56 18.10 -3.50
N GLY A 41 14.92 18.50 -2.28
CA GLY A 41 15.46 17.60 -1.27
C GLY A 41 14.45 16.52 -0.84
N ALA A 42 13.22 16.91 -0.56
CA ALA A 42 12.13 16.00 -0.22
C ALA A 42 11.82 15.02 -1.36
N ALA A 43 11.80 15.49 -2.61
CA ALA A 43 11.61 14.63 -3.79
C ALA A 43 12.71 13.56 -3.92
N LYS A 44 13.98 13.95 -3.75
CA LYS A 44 15.10 13.00 -3.80
C LYS A 44 15.04 11.97 -2.66
N ALA A 45 14.66 12.40 -1.45
CA ALA A 45 14.48 11.48 -0.33
C ALA A 45 13.37 10.46 -0.63
N LEU A 46 12.21 10.90 -1.12
CA LEU A 46 11.10 10.01 -1.51
C LEU A 46 11.51 8.99 -2.58
N GLU A 47 12.27 9.42 -3.60
CA GLU A 47 12.77 8.49 -4.63
C GLU A 47 13.80 7.51 -4.07
N SER A 48 14.65 7.93 -3.14
CA SER A 48 15.59 7.03 -2.45
C SER A 48 14.86 5.98 -1.62
N ASP A 49 13.83 6.38 -0.87
CA ASP A 49 13.01 5.49 -0.06
C ASP A 49 12.25 4.48 -0.96
N ARG A 50 11.68 4.96 -2.08
CA ARG A 50 11.08 4.09 -3.11
C ARG A 50 12.08 3.07 -3.63
N ALA A 51 13.30 3.50 -3.96
CA ALA A 51 14.34 2.61 -4.47
C ALA A 51 14.71 1.52 -3.45
N ALA A 52 14.76 1.85 -2.16
CA ALA A 52 15.02 0.87 -1.10
C ALA A 52 13.89 -0.18 -1.01
N VAL A 53 12.62 0.25 -1.06
CA VAL A 53 11.47 -0.66 -1.01
C VAL A 53 11.42 -1.58 -2.23
N VAL A 54 11.55 -1.05 -3.46
CA VAL A 54 11.50 -1.88 -4.68
C VAL A 54 12.65 -2.87 -4.75
N LYS A 55 13.83 -2.50 -4.23
CA LYS A 55 14.96 -3.43 -4.10
C LYS A 55 14.63 -4.60 -3.17
N ALA A 56 13.96 -4.33 -2.05
CA ALA A 56 13.56 -5.37 -1.10
C ALA A 56 12.46 -6.28 -1.68
N LEU A 57 11.55 -5.74 -2.47
CA LEU A 57 10.46 -6.48 -3.12
C LEU A 57 10.87 -7.17 -4.43
N GLY A 58 12.02 -6.84 -5.00
CA GLY A 58 12.48 -7.39 -6.29
C GLY A 58 11.66 -6.89 -7.48
N CYS A 59 11.11 -5.69 -7.41
CA CYS A 59 10.30 -5.08 -8.48
C CYS A 59 10.93 -3.77 -9.00
N SER A 60 10.32 -3.16 -10.02
CA SER A 60 10.73 -1.85 -10.53
C SER A 60 10.00 -0.70 -9.83
N PRO A 61 10.55 0.54 -9.84
CA PRO A 61 9.89 1.70 -9.23
C PRO A 61 8.48 2.01 -9.75
N ARG A 62 8.18 1.63 -11.00
CA ARG A 62 6.88 1.85 -11.62
C ARG A 62 5.82 0.83 -11.17
N GLU A 63 6.25 -0.28 -10.59
CA GLU A 63 5.37 -1.34 -10.06
C GLU A 63 5.02 -1.12 -8.58
N LEU A 64 5.62 -0.12 -7.93
CA LEU A 64 5.34 0.22 -6.55
C LEU A 64 4.42 1.42 -6.45
N THR A 65 3.29 1.24 -5.78
CA THR A 65 2.37 2.32 -5.40
C THR A 65 2.23 2.36 -3.88
N PHE A 66 2.43 3.53 -3.30
CA PHE A 66 2.13 3.77 -1.89
C PHE A 66 0.64 4.08 -1.74
N THR A 67 0.00 3.45 -0.78
CA THR A 67 -1.41 3.64 -0.44
C THR A 67 -1.55 4.10 1.01
N SER A 68 -2.73 4.57 1.39
CA SER A 68 -3.00 5.02 2.75
C SER A 68 -3.04 3.88 3.77
N CYS A 69 -3.42 2.67 3.33
CA CYS A 69 -3.55 1.50 4.20
C CYS A 69 -3.74 0.22 3.38
N GLY A 70 -3.69 -0.94 4.06
CA GLY A 70 -3.94 -2.25 3.45
C GLY A 70 -5.32 -2.36 2.79
N THR A 71 -6.35 -1.77 3.38
CA THR A 71 -7.71 -1.77 2.80
C THR A 71 -7.74 -1.14 1.41
N GLU A 72 -7.06 -0.01 1.21
CA GLU A 72 -6.94 0.62 -0.11
C GLU A 72 -6.17 -0.29 -1.09
N SER A 73 -5.06 -0.86 -0.64
CA SER A 73 -4.25 -1.76 -1.47
C SER A 73 -5.04 -2.98 -1.93
N ASP A 74 -5.74 -3.65 -1.03
CA ASP A 74 -6.54 -4.83 -1.34
C ASP A 74 -7.69 -4.52 -2.30
N ASN A 75 -8.44 -3.46 -2.05
CA ASN A 75 -9.50 -3.00 -2.93
C ASN A 75 -8.97 -2.68 -4.33
N TRP A 76 -7.86 -1.96 -4.41
CA TRP A 76 -7.26 -1.62 -5.69
C TRP A 76 -6.78 -2.86 -6.44
N ALA A 77 -6.10 -3.79 -5.76
CA ALA A 77 -5.61 -5.03 -6.36
C ALA A 77 -6.75 -5.90 -6.90
N VAL A 78 -7.82 -6.12 -6.11
CA VAL A 78 -8.99 -6.91 -6.50
C VAL A 78 -9.68 -6.29 -7.72
N ARG A 79 -9.99 -4.98 -7.68
CA ARG A 79 -10.68 -4.30 -8.78
C ARG A 79 -9.82 -4.22 -10.04
N ALA A 80 -8.51 -3.95 -9.91
CA ALA A 80 -7.59 -3.91 -11.04
C ALA A 80 -7.47 -5.28 -11.71
N ALA A 81 -7.37 -6.36 -10.93
CA ALA A 81 -7.32 -7.72 -11.46
C ALA A 81 -8.61 -8.10 -12.20
N ALA A 82 -9.77 -7.75 -11.63
CA ALA A 82 -11.07 -7.97 -12.26
C ALA A 82 -11.19 -7.22 -13.60
N GLU A 83 -10.86 -5.93 -13.63
CA GLU A 83 -10.91 -5.11 -14.82
C GLU A 83 -9.94 -5.60 -15.91
N TYR A 84 -8.70 -5.95 -15.52
CA TYR A 84 -7.71 -6.49 -16.45
C TYR A 84 -8.13 -7.85 -17.02
N GLY A 85 -8.73 -8.69 -16.17
CA GLY A 85 -9.15 -10.05 -16.53
C GLY A 85 -10.49 -10.14 -17.27
N LYS A 86 -11.32 -9.11 -17.28
CA LYS A 86 -12.72 -9.15 -17.72
C LYS A 86 -12.97 -9.70 -19.13
N ARG A 87 -11.98 -9.54 -20.04
CA ARG A 87 -12.06 -10.07 -21.40
C ARG A 87 -11.80 -11.57 -21.49
N LYS A 88 -11.16 -12.17 -20.45
CA LYS A 88 -10.84 -13.59 -20.37
C LYS A 88 -11.91 -14.36 -19.61
N GLY A 89 -12.63 -13.70 -18.73
CA GLY A 89 -13.69 -14.26 -17.91
C GLY A 89 -14.03 -13.34 -16.75
N LYS A 90 -15.17 -13.62 -16.09
CA LYS A 90 -15.67 -12.91 -14.92
C LYS A 90 -15.81 -13.84 -13.71
N HIS A 91 -14.88 -14.76 -13.53
CA HIS A 91 -14.88 -15.69 -12.43
C HIS A 91 -13.77 -15.35 -11.43
N ILE A 92 -14.12 -15.16 -10.17
CA ILE A 92 -13.22 -14.79 -9.07
C ILE A 92 -13.32 -15.85 -7.98
N ILE A 93 -12.19 -16.39 -7.56
CA ILE A 93 -12.11 -17.34 -6.46
C ILE A 93 -11.52 -16.64 -5.24
N THR A 94 -12.23 -16.67 -4.13
CA THR A 94 -11.80 -16.14 -2.84
C THR A 94 -12.22 -17.06 -1.70
N THR A 95 -11.81 -16.80 -0.48
CA THR A 95 -12.24 -17.53 0.71
C THR A 95 -13.31 -16.76 1.48
N ALA A 96 -14.16 -17.47 2.23
CA ALA A 96 -15.20 -16.85 3.07
C ALA A 96 -14.64 -16.21 4.37
N ILE A 97 -13.36 -16.44 4.66
CA ILE A 97 -12.71 -15.97 5.90
C ILE A 97 -11.75 -14.81 5.67
N GLU A 98 -11.81 -14.18 4.50
CA GLU A 98 -11.00 -13.01 4.17
C GLU A 98 -11.36 -11.78 5.02
N HIS A 99 -10.44 -10.85 5.10
CA HIS A 99 -10.71 -9.53 5.66
C HIS A 99 -11.73 -8.78 4.79
N HIS A 100 -12.54 -7.90 5.39
CA HIS A 100 -13.54 -7.11 4.68
C HIS A 100 -12.98 -6.26 3.53
N ALA A 101 -11.69 -5.91 3.58
CA ALA A 101 -11.00 -5.24 2.48
C ALA A 101 -10.96 -6.04 1.17
N VAL A 102 -11.10 -7.38 1.26
CA VAL A 102 -11.21 -8.29 0.12
C VAL A 102 -12.66 -8.67 -0.13
N LEU A 103 -13.42 -9.05 0.92
CA LEU A 103 -14.81 -9.52 0.77
C LEU A 103 -15.73 -8.44 0.17
N ASN A 104 -15.60 -7.18 0.61
CA ASN A 104 -16.48 -6.11 0.14
C ASN A 104 -16.33 -5.82 -1.37
N PRO A 105 -15.11 -5.59 -1.92
CA PRO A 105 -14.97 -5.38 -3.35
C PRO A 105 -15.35 -6.61 -4.18
N VAL A 106 -15.17 -7.83 -3.67
CA VAL A 106 -15.64 -9.07 -4.36
C VAL A 106 -17.16 -9.11 -4.40
N ALA A 107 -17.86 -8.80 -3.30
CA ALA A 107 -19.32 -8.73 -3.27
C ALA A 107 -19.89 -7.62 -4.18
N GLU A 108 -19.16 -6.52 -4.38
CA GLU A 108 -19.56 -5.50 -5.35
C GLU A 108 -19.37 -5.99 -6.80
N LEU A 109 -18.25 -6.66 -7.09
CA LEU A 109 -18.02 -7.27 -8.41
C LEU A 109 -19.05 -8.34 -8.74
N GLU A 110 -19.53 -9.13 -7.75
CA GLU A 110 -20.63 -10.08 -7.94
C GLU A 110 -21.90 -9.36 -8.43
N ARG A 111 -22.25 -8.20 -7.85
CA ARG A 111 -23.38 -7.37 -8.32
C ARG A 111 -23.17 -6.80 -9.73
N GLU A 112 -21.93 -6.70 -10.18
CA GLU A 112 -21.54 -6.29 -11.54
C GLU A 112 -21.50 -7.45 -12.52
N GLY A 113 -21.90 -8.66 -12.10
CA GLY A 113 -22.00 -9.87 -12.91
C GLY A 113 -20.70 -10.68 -13.00
N TYR A 114 -19.85 -10.59 -11.97
CA TYR A 114 -18.80 -11.57 -11.74
C TYR A 114 -19.35 -12.76 -10.94
N GLU A 115 -18.74 -13.92 -11.12
CA GLU A 115 -19.05 -15.16 -10.42
C GLU A 115 -17.96 -15.52 -9.42
#